data_15d4e5e8f212524fabd98636c5bd1fb1
#
_entry.id   15d4e5e8f212524fabd98636c5bd1fb1
#
_cell.length_a   1.000
_cell.length_b   1.000
_cell.length_c   1.000
_cell.angle_alpha   90.00
_cell.angle_beta   90.00
_cell.angle_gamma   90.00
#
_symmetry.space_group_name_H-M   'P 1'
#
loop_
_entity.id
_entity.type
_entity.pdbx_description
1 polymer ?
#
loop_
_entity_poly.entity_id
_entity_poly.type
_entity_poly.pdbx_seq_one_letter_code
_entity_poly.pdbx_strand_id
1 'polypeptide(L)'
;MPSSTPRYPVPDLNTLPDDLKSKILEVQEKAGFIPNVFLGLARRPAEWRAFFTYHDALMLKEGGNLTKGDREMIVTTTSAANQCLYCVVAHGAILRIYEKKPLVADQVAVNYRKADITSRQKAMLDFAMKVCNASHTVDDADFEALHAHGFDDEDAWDITAITAFFGLSNRMASVTGMMPNAEFYLMGRVPKAKA
;
A
#
# COMPACT_ATOMS: atom_id res chain seq x y z
N MET A 1 11.31 32.11 0.41
CA MET A 1 11.25 31.19 -0.75
C MET A 1 11.68 29.81 -0.24
N PRO A 2 10.90 28.73 -0.39
CA PRO A 2 11.43 27.41 -0.09
C PRO A 2 12.61 27.13 -1.02
N SER A 3 13.67 26.50 -0.49
CA SER A 3 14.84 26.08 -1.25
C SER A 3 14.41 25.30 -2.49
N SER A 4 14.89 25.65 -3.68
CA SER A 4 14.57 24.98 -4.94
C SER A 4 15.17 23.57 -5.05
N THR A 5 16.02 23.18 -4.08
CA THR A 5 16.66 21.87 -4.05
C THR A 5 15.90 20.95 -3.09
N PRO A 6 15.41 19.78 -3.55
CA PRO A 6 14.77 18.80 -2.67
C PRO A 6 15.72 18.39 -1.54
N ARG A 7 15.21 18.32 -0.30
CA ARG A 7 16.00 17.87 0.87
C ARG A 7 16.58 16.48 0.66
N TYR A 8 15.85 15.62 -0.04
CA TYR A 8 16.24 14.26 -0.38
C TYR A 8 16.22 14.10 -1.90
N PRO A 9 17.32 14.46 -2.59
CA PRO A 9 17.38 14.33 -4.04
C PRO A 9 17.25 12.87 -4.46
N VAL A 10 16.50 12.65 -5.52
CA VAL A 10 16.35 11.34 -6.16
C VAL A 10 17.66 11.03 -6.88
N PRO A 11 18.27 9.85 -6.66
CA PRO A 11 19.50 9.47 -7.36
C PRO A 11 19.26 9.24 -8.85
N ASP A 12 20.29 9.47 -9.66
CA ASP A 12 20.28 9.07 -11.07
C ASP A 12 20.24 7.53 -11.16
N LEU A 13 19.33 7.01 -11.96
CA LEU A 13 19.17 5.57 -12.20
C LEU A 13 20.46 4.91 -12.66
N ASN A 14 21.30 5.61 -13.43
CA ASN A 14 22.57 5.10 -13.94
C ASN A 14 23.66 4.97 -12.88
N THR A 15 23.50 5.62 -11.73
CA THR A 15 24.44 5.57 -10.59
C THR A 15 24.07 4.52 -9.55
N LEU A 16 22.89 3.87 -9.71
CA LEU A 16 22.43 2.86 -8.79
C LEU A 16 23.19 1.53 -8.95
N PRO A 17 23.28 0.73 -7.89
CA PRO A 17 23.73 -0.67 -8.00
C PRO A 17 22.90 -1.45 -9.02
N ASP A 18 23.54 -2.37 -9.74
CA ASP A 18 22.94 -3.10 -10.87
C ASP A 18 21.66 -3.86 -10.49
N ASP A 19 21.60 -4.44 -9.30
CA ASP A 19 20.42 -5.16 -8.81
C ASP A 19 19.22 -4.24 -8.60
N LEU A 20 19.43 -3.05 -8.04
CA LEU A 20 18.36 -2.05 -7.88
C LEU A 20 17.90 -1.56 -9.25
N LYS A 21 18.87 -1.21 -10.11
CA LYS A 21 18.57 -0.74 -11.46
C LYS A 21 17.76 -1.77 -12.25
N SER A 22 18.17 -3.03 -12.22
CA SER A 22 17.49 -4.12 -12.92
C SER A 22 16.05 -4.28 -12.42
N LYS A 23 15.85 -4.28 -11.10
CA LYS A 23 14.51 -4.39 -10.50
C LYS A 23 13.61 -3.19 -10.85
N ILE A 24 14.16 -1.98 -10.84
CA ILE A 24 13.42 -0.77 -11.22
C ILE A 24 12.99 -0.81 -12.69
N LEU A 25 13.87 -1.25 -13.58
CA LEU A 25 13.57 -1.39 -15.01
C LEU A 25 12.54 -2.50 -15.29
N GLU A 26 12.62 -3.62 -14.56
CA GLU A 26 11.59 -4.68 -14.62
C GLU A 26 10.20 -4.13 -14.24
N VAL A 27 10.14 -3.30 -13.19
CA VAL A 27 8.87 -2.67 -12.79
C VAL A 27 8.39 -1.68 -13.84
N GLN A 28 9.30 -0.89 -14.43
CA GLN A 28 8.96 0.02 -15.52
C GLN A 28 8.36 -0.71 -16.73
N GLU A 29 8.96 -1.84 -17.11
CA GLU A 29 8.45 -2.65 -18.22
C GLU A 29 7.03 -3.17 -17.97
N LYS A 30 6.77 -3.64 -16.74
CA LYS A 30 5.45 -4.16 -16.35
C LYS A 30 4.38 -3.09 -16.18
N ALA A 31 4.74 -1.96 -15.58
CA ALA A 31 3.80 -0.89 -15.22
C ALA A 31 3.65 0.18 -16.32
N GLY A 32 4.63 0.30 -17.21
CA GLY A 32 4.72 1.37 -18.20
C GLY A 32 5.37 2.66 -17.68
N PHE A 33 5.72 2.73 -16.41
CA PHE A 33 6.40 3.85 -15.76
C PHE A 33 7.15 3.36 -14.52
N ILE A 34 8.05 4.20 -13.98
CA ILE A 34 8.73 3.91 -12.72
C ILE A 34 7.94 4.57 -11.59
N PRO A 35 7.35 3.79 -10.64
CA PRO A 35 6.73 4.39 -9.47
C PRO A 35 7.76 5.15 -8.62
N ASN A 36 7.42 6.36 -8.19
CA ASN A 36 8.34 7.26 -7.50
C ASN A 36 8.93 6.67 -6.21
N VAL A 37 8.26 5.72 -5.56
CA VAL A 37 8.78 5.02 -4.38
C VAL A 37 10.08 4.26 -4.68
N PHE A 38 10.20 3.67 -5.87
CA PHE A 38 11.41 2.93 -6.24
C PHE A 38 12.63 3.84 -6.35
N LEU A 39 12.45 5.02 -6.94
CA LEU A 39 13.54 6.01 -7.07
C LEU A 39 13.79 6.74 -5.75
N GLY A 40 12.72 7.15 -5.06
CA GLY A 40 12.83 7.94 -3.82
C GLY A 40 13.55 7.19 -2.69
N LEU A 41 13.33 5.88 -2.57
CA LEU A 41 14.01 5.05 -1.58
C LEU A 41 15.40 4.56 -2.02
N ALA A 42 15.73 4.61 -3.33
CA ALA A 42 17.00 4.10 -3.88
C ALA A 42 18.24 4.86 -3.38
N ARG A 43 18.04 6.03 -2.77
CA ARG A 43 19.10 6.78 -2.09
C ARG A 43 19.88 5.93 -1.08
N ARG A 44 19.24 4.92 -0.48
CA ARG A 44 19.83 4.02 0.51
C ARG A 44 19.66 2.56 0.08
N PRO A 45 20.59 2.03 -0.73
CA PRO A 45 20.45 0.72 -1.36
C PRO A 45 20.18 -0.43 -0.39
N ALA A 46 20.80 -0.46 0.79
CA ALA A 46 20.57 -1.51 1.78
C ALA A 46 19.16 -1.46 2.35
N GLU A 47 18.66 -0.26 2.68
CA GLU A 47 17.29 -0.05 3.19
C GLU A 47 16.26 -0.34 2.08
N TRP A 48 16.55 0.03 0.85
CA TRP A 48 15.71 -0.28 -0.32
C TRP A 48 15.49 -1.79 -0.48
N ARG A 49 16.59 -2.57 -0.42
CA ARG A 49 16.49 -4.05 -0.52
C ARG A 49 15.63 -4.62 0.60
N ALA A 50 15.89 -4.22 1.84
CA ALA A 50 15.12 -4.69 2.99
C ALA A 50 13.63 -4.32 2.88
N PHE A 51 13.34 -3.08 2.47
CA PHE A 51 11.99 -2.58 2.27
C PHE A 51 11.22 -3.40 1.23
N PHE A 52 11.78 -3.58 0.04
CA PHE A 52 11.08 -4.29 -1.03
C PHE A 52 11.04 -5.79 -0.81
N THR A 53 12.05 -6.39 -0.14
CA THR A 53 11.99 -7.80 0.26
C THR A 53 10.83 -8.04 1.23
N TYR A 54 10.66 -7.17 2.23
CA TYR A 54 9.56 -7.32 3.18
C TYR A 54 8.20 -6.97 2.54
N HIS A 55 8.15 -5.92 1.71
CA HIS A 55 6.97 -5.62 0.90
C HIS A 55 6.49 -6.83 0.09
N ASP A 56 7.39 -7.47 -0.64
CA ASP A 56 7.05 -8.61 -1.49
C ASP A 56 6.59 -9.81 -0.65
N ALA A 57 7.21 -10.05 0.50
CA ALA A 57 6.80 -11.10 1.42
C ALA A 57 5.38 -10.89 1.96
N LEU A 58 4.94 -9.65 2.15
CA LEU A 58 3.59 -9.31 2.63
C LEU A 58 2.57 -9.24 1.50
N MET A 59 2.90 -8.50 0.44
CA MET A 59 1.91 -8.13 -0.58
C MET A 59 1.78 -9.14 -1.72
N LEU A 60 2.85 -9.93 -1.97
CA LEU A 60 2.89 -10.97 -3.00
C LEU A 60 2.78 -12.39 -2.43
N LYS A 61 2.57 -12.53 -1.12
CA LYS A 61 2.36 -13.83 -0.45
C LYS A 61 1.24 -14.59 -1.15
N GLU A 62 1.54 -15.82 -1.55
CA GLU A 62 0.56 -16.76 -2.06
C GLU A 62 -0.01 -17.60 -0.91
N GLY A 63 -1.29 -17.91 -0.98
CA GLY A 63 -2.01 -18.62 0.08
C GLY A 63 -2.51 -17.67 1.20
N GLY A 64 -3.14 -18.27 2.23
CA GLY A 64 -3.88 -17.52 3.27
C GLY A 64 -5.26 -17.07 2.77
N ASN A 65 -6.02 -16.44 3.66
CA ASN A 65 -7.40 -16.05 3.38
C ASN A 65 -7.54 -14.59 2.87
N LEU A 66 -6.43 -13.82 2.87
CA LEU A 66 -6.42 -12.47 2.32
C LEU A 66 -6.17 -12.49 0.81
N THR A 67 -7.10 -11.97 0.05
CA THR A 67 -6.91 -11.73 -1.39
C THR A 67 -5.92 -10.59 -1.63
N LYS A 68 -5.42 -10.44 -2.85
CA LYS A 68 -4.61 -9.27 -3.23
C LYS A 68 -5.40 -7.96 -3.07
N GLY A 69 -6.71 -8.00 -3.35
CA GLY A 69 -7.61 -6.86 -3.12
C GLY A 69 -7.73 -6.51 -1.63
N ASP A 70 -7.88 -7.51 -0.75
CA ASP A 70 -7.95 -7.29 0.70
C ASP A 70 -6.66 -6.62 1.22
N ARG A 71 -5.47 -7.08 0.78
CA ARG A 71 -4.18 -6.48 1.16
C ARG A 71 -4.09 -5.01 0.74
N GLU A 72 -4.45 -4.70 -0.50
CA GLU A 72 -4.46 -3.31 -1.00
C GLU A 72 -5.54 -2.45 -0.31
N MET A 73 -6.64 -3.05 0.11
CA MET A 73 -7.70 -2.37 0.85
C MET A 73 -7.22 -1.98 2.26
N ILE A 74 -6.50 -2.86 2.95
CA ILE A 74 -5.84 -2.54 4.23
C ILE A 74 -4.89 -1.36 4.04
N VAL A 75 -4.00 -1.43 3.04
CA VAL A 75 -3.04 -0.35 2.75
C VAL A 75 -3.74 0.97 2.47
N THR A 76 -4.74 0.98 1.59
CA THR A 76 -5.43 2.21 1.19
C THR A 76 -6.13 2.86 2.39
N THR A 77 -6.83 2.05 3.20
CA THR A 77 -7.59 2.55 4.34
C THR A 77 -6.69 3.08 5.47
N THR A 78 -5.65 2.33 5.84
CA THR A 78 -4.72 2.74 6.91
C THR A 78 -3.83 3.91 6.47
N SER A 79 -3.46 3.96 5.18
CA SER A 79 -2.73 5.10 4.61
C SER A 79 -3.56 6.37 4.58
N ALA A 80 -4.88 6.27 4.39
CA ALA A 80 -5.79 7.41 4.47
C ALA A 80 -5.87 7.94 5.90
N ALA A 81 -5.95 7.07 6.91
CA ALA A 81 -5.87 7.47 8.32
C ALA A 81 -4.55 8.19 8.65
N ASN A 82 -3.44 7.75 8.07
CA ASN A 82 -2.12 8.38 8.19
C ASN A 82 -1.93 9.59 7.25
N GLN A 83 -2.93 9.98 6.46
CA GLN A 83 -2.91 11.10 5.52
C GLN A 83 -1.75 11.04 4.50
N CYS A 84 -1.38 9.82 4.08
CA CYS A 84 -0.31 9.62 3.11
C CYS A 84 -0.84 9.72 1.68
N LEU A 85 -0.66 10.88 1.04
CA LEU A 85 -1.10 11.11 -0.33
C LEU A 85 -0.54 10.06 -1.30
N TYR A 86 0.79 9.79 -1.24
CA TYR A 86 1.42 8.82 -2.12
C TYR A 86 0.75 7.45 -2.04
N CYS A 87 0.65 6.92 -0.82
CA CYS A 87 0.18 5.55 -0.60
C CYS A 87 -1.31 5.40 -0.94
N VAL A 88 -2.15 6.37 -0.57
CA VAL A 88 -3.58 6.35 -0.91
C VAL A 88 -3.78 6.32 -2.43
N VAL A 89 -3.05 7.14 -3.17
CA VAL A 89 -3.20 7.21 -4.63
C VAL A 89 -2.63 5.98 -5.32
N ALA A 90 -1.42 5.54 -4.96
CA ALA A 90 -0.75 4.41 -5.59
C ALA A 90 -1.47 3.08 -5.30
N HIS A 91 -1.72 2.77 -4.03
CA HIS A 91 -2.38 1.53 -3.63
C HIS A 91 -3.88 1.55 -3.93
N GLY A 92 -4.51 2.71 -3.89
CA GLY A 92 -5.88 2.86 -4.39
C GLY A 92 -6.02 2.53 -5.87
N ALA A 93 -5.00 2.82 -6.68
CA ALA A 93 -4.97 2.41 -8.09
C ALA A 93 -4.92 0.88 -8.24
N ILE A 94 -4.05 0.23 -7.48
CA ILE A 94 -3.89 -1.24 -7.50
C ILE A 94 -5.16 -1.92 -6.96
N LEU A 95 -5.73 -1.38 -5.89
CA LEU A 95 -7.01 -1.85 -5.32
C LEU A 95 -8.13 -1.86 -6.37
N ARG A 96 -8.28 -0.77 -7.14
CA ARG A 96 -9.28 -0.70 -8.21
C ARG A 96 -9.10 -1.80 -9.26
N ILE A 97 -7.85 -2.13 -9.58
CA ILE A 97 -7.51 -3.18 -10.55
C ILE A 97 -7.88 -4.57 -10.00
N TYR A 98 -7.51 -4.87 -8.75
CA TYR A 98 -7.76 -6.18 -8.16
C TYR A 98 -9.25 -6.41 -7.88
N GLU A 99 -9.94 -5.42 -7.32
CA GLU A 99 -11.37 -5.52 -7.03
C GLU A 99 -12.24 -5.35 -8.27
N LYS A 100 -11.70 -4.85 -9.38
CA LYS A 100 -12.45 -4.49 -10.60
C LYS A 100 -13.61 -3.52 -10.33
N LYS A 101 -13.46 -2.71 -9.29
CA LYS A 101 -14.43 -1.69 -8.83
C LYS A 101 -13.77 -0.32 -8.89
N PRO A 102 -14.13 0.55 -9.85
CA PRO A 102 -13.44 1.83 -10.07
C PRO A 102 -13.60 2.84 -8.91
N LEU A 103 -14.61 2.69 -8.07
CA LEU A 103 -14.94 3.64 -6.99
C LEU A 103 -14.51 3.15 -5.60
N VAL A 104 -14.12 1.87 -5.44
CA VAL A 104 -13.89 1.27 -4.12
C VAL A 104 -12.78 1.97 -3.35
N ALA A 105 -11.70 2.36 -4.03
CA ALA A 105 -10.56 3.01 -3.38
C ALA A 105 -10.93 4.36 -2.76
N ASP A 106 -11.75 5.15 -3.44
CA ASP A 106 -12.22 6.44 -2.93
C ASP A 106 -13.13 6.24 -1.71
N GLN A 107 -14.01 5.24 -1.77
CA GLN A 107 -14.92 4.92 -0.69
C GLN A 107 -14.18 4.47 0.58
N VAL A 108 -13.24 3.53 0.46
CA VAL A 108 -12.51 3.02 1.64
C VAL A 108 -11.55 4.05 2.23
N ALA A 109 -10.98 4.91 1.39
CA ALA A 109 -10.11 5.98 1.85
C ALA A 109 -10.87 7.05 2.66
N VAL A 110 -12.11 7.37 2.27
CA VAL A 110 -12.90 8.39 2.95
C VAL A 110 -13.66 7.82 4.15
N ASN A 111 -14.36 6.70 3.94
CA ASN A 111 -15.14 6.05 4.99
C ASN A 111 -15.42 4.58 4.64
N TYR A 112 -14.53 3.68 5.01
CA TYR A 112 -14.66 2.25 4.70
C TYR A 112 -15.93 1.61 5.27
N ARG A 113 -16.47 2.12 6.40
CA ARG A 113 -17.71 1.59 6.99
C ARG A 113 -18.95 1.84 6.12
N LYS A 114 -18.91 2.87 5.25
CA LYS A 114 -19.95 3.21 4.27
C LYS A 114 -19.64 2.70 2.87
N ALA A 115 -18.44 2.15 2.65
CA ALA A 115 -18.02 1.66 1.34
C ALA A 115 -18.83 0.42 0.91
N ASP A 116 -18.93 0.23 -0.42
CA ASP A 116 -19.55 -0.94 -1.05
C ASP A 116 -18.58 -2.14 -1.02
N ILE A 117 -18.37 -2.65 0.18
CA ILE A 117 -17.53 -3.81 0.49
C ILE A 117 -18.27 -4.79 1.38
N THR A 118 -17.81 -6.03 1.45
CA THR A 118 -18.45 -7.08 2.25
C THR A 118 -18.34 -6.86 3.75
N SER A 119 -19.19 -7.51 4.54
CA SER A 119 -19.09 -7.50 6.00
C SER A 119 -17.74 -8.06 6.49
N ARG A 120 -17.24 -9.10 5.80
CA ARG A 120 -15.91 -9.69 6.04
C ARG A 120 -14.80 -8.64 5.84
N GLN A 121 -14.83 -7.88 4.76
CA GLN A 121 -13.87 -6.81 4.51
C GLN A 121 -13.98 -5.66 5.52
N LYS A 122 -15.21 -5.36 5.98
CA LYS A 122 -15.38 -4.35 7.06
C LYS A 122 -14.76 -4.79 8.37
N ALA A 123 -14.96 -6.05 8.78
CA ALA A 123 -14.34 -6.61 10.00
C ALA A 123 -12.80 -6.58 9.90
N MET A 124 -12.24 -6.97 8.76
CA MET A 124 -10.80 -6.87 8.47
C MET A 124 -10.30 -5.42 8.64
N LEU A 125 -11.02 -4.45 8.10
CA LEU A 125 -10.63 -3.05 8.19
C LEU A 125 -10.86 -2.45 9.58
N ASP A 126 -11.86 -2.89 10.34
CA ASP A 126 -12.03 -2.49 11.74
C ASP A 126 -10.81 -2.93 12.57
N PHE A 127 -10.34 -4.17 12.39
CA PHE A 127 -9.11 -4.66 13.04
C PHE A 127 -7.88 -3.88 12.57
N ALA A 128 -7.67 -3.73 11.26
CA ALA A 128 -6.54 -2.97 10.71
C ALA A 128 -6.50 -1.52 11.24
N MET A 129 -7.64 -0.87 11.35
CA MET A 129 -7.76 0.48 11.88
C MET A 129 -7.49 0.56 13.38
N LYS A 130 -7.87 -0.45 14.16
CA LYS A 130 -7.50 -0.55 15.57
C LYS A 130 -5.99 -0.72 15.73
N VAL A 131 -5.37 -1.62 14.95
CA VAL A 131 -3.91 -1.77 14.90
C VAL A 131 -3.21 -0.46 14.49
N CYS A 132 -3.74 0.24 13.49
CA CYS A 132 -3.16 1.49 12.98
C CYS A 132 -3.15 2.61 14.03
N ASN A 133 -4.25 2.76 14.78
CA ASN A 133 -4.48 3.93 15.63
C ASN A 133 -4.25 3.68 17.12
N ALA A 134 -4.44 2.44 17.58
CA ALA A 134 -4.46 2.09 18.98
C ALA A 134 -4.05 0.63 19.24
N SER A 135 -2.95 0.17 18.62
CA SER A 135 -2.50 -1.23 18.69
C SER A 135 -2.35 -1.76 20.13
N HIS A 136 -2.05 -0.89 21.08
CA HIS A 136 -1.94 -1.24 22.51
C HIS A 136 -3.29 -1.61 23.17
N THR A 137 -4.40 -1.44 22.48
CA THR A 137 -5.75 -1.79 22.98
C THR A 137 -6.30 -3.05 22.32
N VAL A 138 -5.56 -3.69 21.43
CA VAL A 138 -5.98 -4.96 20.82
C VAL A 138 -6.04 -6.04 21.87
N ASP A 139 -7.15 -6.79 21.92
CA ASP A 139 -7.42 -7.85 22.87
C ASP A 139 -8.11 -9.06 22.21
N ASP A 140 -8.41 -10.09 22.98
CA ASP A 140 -8.99 -11.34 22.48
C ASP A 140 -10.34 -11.12 21.75
N ALA A 141 -11.14 -10.13 22.17
CA ALA A 141 -12.41 -9.84 21.52
C ALA A 141 -12.25 -9.35 20.06
N ASP A 142 -11.12 -8.69 19.74
CA ASP A 142 -10.82 -8.29 18.36
C ASP A 142 -10.52 -9.50 17.49
N PHE A 143 -9.80 -10.51 18.01
CA PHE A 143 -9.54 -11.77 17.31
C PHE A 143 -10.84 -12.56 17.14
N GLU A 144 -11.69 -12.64 18.16
CA GLU A 144 -13.00 -13.28 18.06
C GLU A 144 -13.87 -12.63 16.98
N ALA A 145 -13.82 -11.30 16.86
CA ALA A 145 -14.54 -10.58 15.82
C ALA A 145 -14.02 -10.93 14.41
N LEU A 146 -12.71 -11.11 14.23
CA LEU A 146 -12.14 -11.60 12.97
C LEU A 146 -12.55 -13.04 12.69
N HIS A 147 -12.45 -13.94 13.69
CA HIS A 147 -12.82 -15.35 13.56
C HIS A 147 -14.29 -15.51 13.14
N ALA A 148 -15.19 -14.69 13.69
CA ALA A 148 -16.61 -14.68 13.32
C ALA A 148 -16.86 -14.35 11.83
N HIS A 149 -15.85 -13.78 11.14
CA HIS A 149 -15.90 -13.45 9.71
C HIS A 149 -15.00 -14.36 8.85
N GLY A 150 -14.52 -15.48 9.41
CA GLY A 150 -13.76 -16.52 8.69
C GLY A 150 -12.29 -16.18 8.48
N PHE A 151 -11.73 -15.31 9.28
CA PHE A 151 -10.29 -15.12 9.41
C PHE A 151 -9.74 -16.01 10.54
N ASP A 152 -8.44 -16.29 10.50
CA ASP A 152 -7.72 -16.98 11.56
C ASP A 152 -6.60 -16.10 12.15
N ASP A 153 -5.82 -16.63 13.07
CA ASP A 153 -4.72 -15.88 13.72
C ASP A 153 -3.60 -15.52 12.75
N GLU A 154 -3.36 -16.34 11.73
CA GLU A 154 -2.39 -16.05 10.68
C GLU A 154 -2.85 -14.88 9.79
N ASP A 155 -4.15 -14.78 9.53
CA ASP A 155 -4.73 -13.63 8.84
C ASP A 155 -4.61 -12.36 9.69
N ALA A 156 -4.86 -12.45 11.00
CA ALA A 156 -4.67 -11.34 11.94
C ALA A 156 -3.20 -10.87 11.97
N TRP A 157 -2.26 -11.83 11.92
CA TRP A 157 -0.83 -11.53 11.75
C TRP A 157 -0.56 -10.77 10.46
N ASP A 158 -1.05 -11.26 9.32
CA ASP A 158 -0.87 -10.63 8.01
C ASP A 158 -1.46 -9.20 8.00
N ILE A 159 -2.68 -9.00 8.51
CA ILE A 159 -3.32 -7.68 8.63
C ILE A 159 -2.46 -6.73 9.45
N THR A 160 -1.96 -7.22 10.59
CA THR A 160 -1.09 -6.44 11.48
C THR A 160 0.22 -6.07 10.80
N ALA A 161 0.89 -7.03 10.17
CA ALA A 161 2.17 -6.83 9.51
C ALA A 161 2.06 -5.84 8.34
N ILE A 162 1.01 -5.95 7.51
CA ILE A 162 0.72 -5.00 6.43
C ILE A 162 0.49 -3.59 7.00
N THR A 163 -0.34 -3.48 8.03
CA THR A 163 -0.64 -2.20 8.67
C THR A 163 0.62 -1.53 9.23
N ALA A 164 1.46 -2.27 9.92
CA ALA A 164 2.71 -1.79 10.51
C ALA A 164 3.73 -1.37 9.44
N PHE A 165 3.92 -2.19 8.41
CA PHE A 165 4.82 -1.90 7.30
C PHE A 165 4.42 -0.62 6.56
N PHE A 166 3.14 -0.48 6.26
CA PHE A 166 2.66 0.76 5.60
C PHE A 166 2.63 1.96 6.54
N GLY A 167 2.55 1.74 7.84
CA GLY A 167 2.81 2.79 8.82
C GLY A 167 4.21 3.40 8.70
N LEU A 168 5.24 2.56 8.43
CA LEU A 168 6.59 2.99 8.10
C LEU A 168 6.60 3.70 6.74
N SER A 169 6.07 3.07 5.69
CA SER A 169 6.04 3.60 4.32
C SER A 169 5.37 4.97 4.25
N ASN A 170 4.23 5.14 4.92
CA ASN A 170 3.48 6.42 4.97
C ASN A 170 4.33 7.56 5.52
N ARG A 171 5.07 7.30 6.61
CA ARG A 171 5.95 8.30 7.25
C ARG A 171 7.12 8.66 6.35
N MET A 172 7.73 7.67 5.71
CA MET A 172 8.82 7.92 4.76
C MET A 172 8.34 8.74 3.56
N ALA A 173 7.23 8.37 2.94
CA ALA A 173 6.67 9.10 1.82
C ALA A 173 6.32 10.55 2.19
N SER A 174 5.70 10.78 3.35
CA SER A 174 5.30 12.11 3.80
C SER A 174 6.51 12.99 4.11
N VAL A 175 7.50 12.48 4.86
CA VAL A 175 8.68 13.25 5.28
C VAL A 175 9.63 13.56 4.10
N THR A 176 9.72 12.64 3.13
CA THR A 176 10.54 12.85 1.93
C THR A 176 9.86 13.71 0.86
N GLY A 177 8.58 14.05 1.05
CA GLY A 177 7.79 14.80 0.07
C GLY A 177 7.50 14.00 -1.20
N MET A 178 7.43 12.67 -1.10
CA MET A 178 7.18 11.79 -2.25
C MET A 178 5.77 12.02 -2.80
N MET A 179 5.70 12.37 -4.08
CA MET A 179 4.44 12.60 -4.78
C MET A 179 4.07 11.36 -5.61
N PRO A 180 2.77 11.00 -5.69
CA PRO A 180 2.34 9.91 -6.56
C PRO A 180 2.54 10.27 -8.03
N ASN A 181 2.86 9.25 -8.85
CA ASN A 181 2.90 9.39 -10.30
C ASN A 181 1.50 9.71 -10.85
N ALA A 182 1.43 10.51 -11.90
CA ALA A 182 0.18 10.93 -12.52
C ALA A 182 -0.63 9.73 -13.04
N GLU A 183 0.06 8.69 -13.51
CA GLU A 183 -0.52 7.45 -14.04
C GLU A 183 -1.44 6.75 -13.04
N PHE A 184 -1.10 6.77 -11.76
CA PHE A 184 -1.92 6.14 -10.72
C PHE A 184 -3.33 6.71 -10.60
N TYR A 185 -3.51 8.01 -10.91
CA TYR A 185 -4.83 8.65 -10.76
C TYR A 185 -5.88 8.07 -11.72
N LEU A 186 -5.46 7.58 -12.89
CA LEU A 186 -6.37 7.03 -13.89
C LEU A 186 -6.41 5.50 -13.91
N MET A 187 -5.43 4.82 -13.33
CA MET A 187 -5.38 3.35 -13.32
C MET A 187 -6.62 2.75 -12.66
N GLY A 188 -7.25 1.81 -13.35
CA GLY A 188 -8.45 1.10 -12.88
C GLY A 188 -9.74 1.94 -12.86
N ARG A 189 -9.72 3.21 -13.28
CA ARG A 189 -10.92 4.05 -13.40
C ARG A 189 -11.59 3.97 -14.78
N VAL A 190 -10.79 3.83 -15.81
CA VAL A 190 -11.29 3.74 -17.18
C VAL A 190 -11.16 2.29 -17.65
N PRO A 191 -12.21 1.67 -18.19
CA PRO A 191 -12.07 0.36 -18.82
C PRO A 191 -10.97 0.41 -19.90
N LYS A 192 -10.10 -0.60 -19.93
CA LYS A 192 -9.19 -0.74 -21.07
C LYS A 192 -10.02 -0.82 -22.34
N ALA A 193 -9.72 0.02 -23.32
CA ALA A 193 -10.30 -0.14 -24.66
C ALA A 193 -10.05 -1.59 -25.10
N LYS A 194 -11.12 -2.28 -25.51
CA LYS A 194 -10.97 -3.62 -26.07
C LYS A 194 -10.14 -3.45 -27.34
N ALA A 195 -8.95 -4.08 -27.35
CA ALA A 195 -8.14 -4.20 -28.56
C ALA A 195 -8.85 -5.10 -29.57
#